data_a6ec78569b611063257d30978ab9b365
#
_entry.id   a6ec78569b611063257d30978ab9b365
#
_cell.length_a   1.000
_cell.length_b   1.000
_cell.length_c   1.000
_cell.angle_alpha   90.00
_cell.angle_beta   90.00
_cell.angle_gamma   90.00
#
_symmetry.space_group_name_H-M   'P 1'
#
loop_
_entity.id
_entity.type
_entity.pdbx_description
1 polymer ?
#
loop_
_entity_poly.entity_id
_entity_poly.type
_entity_poly.pdbx_seq_one_letter_code
_entity_poly.pdbx_strand_id
1 'polypeptide(L)'
;MKFKSNAKYNEEPKTGSIFALEYNSLKIVIHKYVGCGNVLFLNCSALNIYNHNLETEDFEEAVSKAKKIIMREVKKIREDSDRFYSDNNIEFDRY
;
A
#
# COMPACT_ATOMS: atom_id res chain seq x y z
N MET A 1 -7.03 -9.10 0.20
CA MET A 1 -5.71 -8.50 0.42
C MET A 1 -5.12 -9.11 1.68
N LYS A 2 -4.00 -9.79 1.53
CA LYS A 2 -3.34 -10.44 2.66
C LYS A 2 -1.92 -9.91 2.80
N PHE A 3 -1.61 -9.37 3.95
CA PHE A 3 -0.26 -8.93 4.27
C PHE A 3 0.52 -10.05 4.90
N LYS A 4 1.78 -10.17 4.51
CA LYS A 4 2.73 -11.10 5.12
C LYS A 4 3.67 -10.32 6.00
N SER A 5 3.98 -10.88 7.17
CA SER A 5 5.01 -10.29 8.01
C SER A 5 6.36 -10.42 7.30
N ASN A 6 7.07 -9.31 7.21
CA ASN A 6 8.42 -9.29 6.68
C ASN A 6 9.44 -9.30 7.83
N ALA A 7 9.03 -9.71 8.98
CA ALA A 7 9.88 -9.78 10.15
C ALA A 7 10.88 -10.91 10.00
N LYS A 8 12.14 -10.56 9.86
CA LYS A 8 13.22 -11.53 9.70
C LYS A 8 13.70 -12.10 11.03
N TYR A 9 13.08 -11.72 12.12
CA TYR A 9 13.60 -11.97 13.46
C TYR A 9 12.61 -12.74 14.33
N ASN A 10 11.86 -13.65 13.75
CA ASN A 10 10.91 -14.50 14.47
C ASN A 10 9.80 -13.75 15.18
N GLU A 11 9.40 -12.60 14.67
CA GLU A 11 8.27 -11.87 15.22
C GLU A 11 6.96 -12.51 14.78
N GLU A 12 5.98 -12.48 15.67
CA GLU A 12 4.64 -12.92 15.31
C GLU A 12 4.05 -11.99 14.25
N PRO A 13 3.26 -12.51 13.31
CA PRO A 13 2.69 -11.66 12.24
C PRO A 13 1.95 -10.43 12.76
N LYS A 14 1.26 -10.54 13.89
CA LYS A 14 0.50 -9.41 14.44
C LYS A 14 1.34 -8.49 15.31
N THR A 15 2.53 -8.92 15.70
CA THR A 15 3.42 -8.12 16.55
C THR A 15 4.66 -7.68 15.81
N GLY A 16 4.83 -8.12 14.58
CA GLY A 16 5.94 -7.71 13.74
C GLY A 16 5.93 -6.23 13.44
N SER A 17 7.07 -5.72 13.01
CA SER A 17 7.25 -4.30 12.74
C SER A 17 6.97 -3.95 11.28
N ILE A 18 7.04 -4.92 10.38
CA ILE A 18 6.91 -4.70 8.95
C ILE A 18 6.00 -5.76 8.35
N PHE A 19 4.99 -5.31 7.64
CA PHE A 19 4.05 -6.17 6.95
C PHE A 19 4.00 -5.75 5.48
N ALA A 20 4.19 -6.67 4.57
CA ALA A 20 4.25 -6.34 3.16
C ALA A 20 3.28 -7.15 2.32
N LEU A 21 2.76 -6.53 1.29
CA LEU A 21 1.95 -7.15 0.26
C LEU A 21 2.48 -6.68 -1.08
N GLU A 22 2.88 -7.61 -1.93
CA GLU A 22 3.52 -7.28 -3.20
C GLU A 22 2.71 -7.77 -4.38
N TYR A 23 2.50 -6.89 -5.33
CA TYR A 23 2.11 -7.20 -6.69
C TYR A 23 3.26 -6.79 -7.59
N ASN A 24 3.20 -7.12 -8.86
CA ASN A 24 4.33 -6.85 -9.77
C ASN A 24 4.82 -5.40 -9.74
N SER A 25 3.89 -4.45 -9.69
CA SER A 25 4.22 -3.03 -9.71
C SER A 25 3.82 -2.28 -8.46
N LEU A 26 3.20 -2.96 -7.52
CA LEU A 26 2.75 -2.37 -6.26
C LEU A 26 3.38 -3.10 -5.10
N LYS A 27 4.11 -2.37 -4.31
CA LYS A 27 4.62 -2.88 -3.04
C LYS A 27 3.99 -2.06 -1.93
N ILE A 28 3.12 -2.69 -1.18
CA ILE A 28 2.37 -2.04 -0.10
C ILE A 28 2.98 -2.49 1.22
N VAL A 29 3.40 -1.54 2.03
CA VAL A 29 4.06 -1.84 3.30
C VAL A 29 3.35 -1.12 4.43
N ILE A 30 3.07 -1.85 5.50
CA ILE A 30 2.60 -1.28 6.76
C ILE A 30 3.68 -1.55 7.79
N HIS A 31 4.15 -0.50 8.45
CA HIS A 31 5.27 -0.63 9.39
C HIS A 31 5.14 0.32 10.57
N LYS A 32 5.94 0.03 11.60
CA LYS A 32 6.11 0.89 12.77
C LYS A 32 7.38 1.69 12.64
N TYR A 33 7.41 2.87 13.24
CA TYR A 33 8.61 3.67 13.33
C TYR A 33 9.20 3.64 14.72
N VAL A 34 10.50 3.60 14.80
CA VAL A 34 11.22 3.76 16.06
C VAL A 34 10.91 5.15 16.61
N GLY A 35 10.51 5.19 17.89
CA GLY A 35 10.19 6.45 18.55
C GLY A 35 8.75 6.92 18.37
N CYS A 36 7.95 6.23 17.58
CA CYS A 36 6.54 6.58 17.34
C CYS A 36 5.59 5.58 18.00
N GLY A 37 6.06 4.81 18.96
CA GLY A 37 5.26 3.81 19.62
C GLY A 37 4.86 2.68 18.70
N ASN A 38 3.63 2.23 18.81
CA ASN A 38 3.10 1.11 18.01
C ASN A 38 2.19 1.56 16.88
N VAL A 39 2.13 2.86 16.62
CA VAL A 39 1.32 3.40 15.53
C VAL A 39 1.84 2.87 14.21
N LEU A 40 0.94 2.50 13.31
CA LEU A 40 1.28 1.92 12.03
C LEU A 40 1.22 2.97 10.91
N PHE A 41 2.17 2.86 9.99
CA PHE A 41 2.32 3.76 8.86
C PHE A 41 2.26 2.99 7.56
N LEU A 42 1.70 3.62 6.54
CA LEU A 42 1.55 3.03 5.21
C LEU A 42 2.57 3.62 4.26
N ASN A 43 3.22 2.76 3.49
CA ASN A 43 4.10 3.17 2.41
C ASN A 43 3.74 2.40 1.13
N CYS A 44 3.63 3.12 0.04
CA CYS A 44 3.48 2.56 -1.29
C CYS A 44 4.05 3.54 -2.30
N SER A 45 5.31 3.37 -2.65
CA SER A 45 6.01 4.33 -3.52
C SER A 45 5.37 4.42 -4.90
N ALA A 46 4.84 3.32 -5.43
CA ALA A 46 4.17 3.32 -6.72
C ALA A 46 2.95 4.25 -6.76
N LEU A 47 2.34 4.50 -5.61
CA LEU A 47 1.20 5.40 -5.48
C LEU A 47 1.58 6.72 -4.81
N ASN A 48 2.87 6.96 -4.66
CA ASN A 48 3.39 8.18 -4.06
C ASN A 48 2.94 8.36 -2.60
N ILE A 49 2.79 7.27 -1.89
CA ILE A 49 2.42 7.26 -0.47
C ILE A 49 3.66 6.99 0.36
N TYR A 50 4.01 7.94 1.21
CA TYR A 50 5.20 7.83 2.05
C TYR A 50 4.85 8.15 3.49
N ASN A 51 5.12 7.21 4.37
CA ASN A 51 4.98 7.38 5.81
C ASN A 51 3.61 7.95 6.22
N HIS A 52 2.56 7.45 5.59
CA HIS A 52 1.22 7.89 5.91
C HIS A 52 0.79 7.29 7.25
N ASN A 53 0.52 8.13 8.22
CA ASN A 53 0.08 7.69 9.54
C ASN A 53 -1.34 7.14 9.46
N LEU A 54 -1.50 5.86 9.79
CA LEU A 54 -2.81 5.21 9.78
C LEU A 54 -3.61 5.49 11.05
N GLU A 55 -2.98 6.18 12.02
CA GLU A 55 -3.64 6.61 13.26
C GLU A 55 -4.24 5.46 14.05
N THR A 56 -3.57 4.31 14.03
CA THR A 56 -3.99 3.14 14.78
C THR A 56 -2.79 2.27 15.12
N GLU A 57 -2.90 1.56 16.23
CA GLU A 57 -1.93 0.55 16.63
C GLU A 57 -2.45 -0.86 16.34
N ASP A 58 -3.71 -0.97 15.94
CA ASP A 58 -4.32 -2.26 15.64
C ASP A 58 -4.05 -2.63 14.19
N PHE A 59 -3.45 -3.80 13.98
CA PHE A 59 -3.07 -4.25 12.65
C PHE A 59 -4.27 -4.41 11.71
N GLU A 60 -5.35 -5.01 12.21
CA GLU A 60 -6.53 -5.23 11.36
C GLU A 60 -7.18 -3.93 10.95
N GLU A 61 -7.25 -2.96 11.86
CA GLU A 61 -7.74 -1.63 11.53
C GLU A 61 -6.82 -0.94 10.54
N ALA A 62 -5.50 -1.09 10.73
CA ALA A 62 -4.52 -0.52 9.81
C ALA A 62 -4.69 -1.08 8.40
N VAL A 63 -4.89 -2.38 8.27
CA VAL A 63 -5.12 -3.02 6.97
C VAL A 63 -6.38 -2.47 6.33
N SER A 64 -7.45 -2.33 7.09
CA SER A 64 -8.71 -1.80 6.57
C SER A 64 -8.55 -0.36 6.07
N LYS A 65 -7.87 0.48 6.84
CA LYS A 65 -7.61 1.87 6.44
C LYS A 65 -6.69 1.94 5.22
N ALA A 66 -5.63 1.13 5.21
CA ALA A 66 -4.70 1.07 4.09
C ALA A 66 -5.42 0.64 2.81
N LYS A 67 -6.27 -0.36 2.91
CA LYS A 67 -7.03 -0.85 1.76
C LYS A 67 -7.88 0.26 1.14
N LYS A 68 -8.55 1.05 1.96
CA LYS A 68 -9.37 2.16 1.46
C LYS A 68 -8.51 3.21 0.75
N ILE A 69 -7.37 3.54 1.30
CA ILE A 69 -6.45 4.53 0.71
C ILE A 69 -5.93 4.00 -0.63
N ILE A 70 -5.45 2.76 -0.65
CA ILE A 70 -4.90 2.14 -1.86
C ILE A 70 -5.95 2.06 -2.96
N MET A 71 -7.14 1.59 -2.63
CA MET A 71 -8.23 1.46 -3.61
C MET A 71 -8.60 2.79 -4.22
N ARG A 72 -8.62 3.86 -3.42
CA ARG A 72 -8.91 5.20 -3.91
C ARG A 72 -7.85 5.68 -4.89
N GLU A 73 -6.57 5.48 -4.57
CA GLU A 73 -5.47 5.92 -5.44
C GLU A 73 -5.38 5.10 -6.72
N VAL A 74 -5.57 3.79 -6.62
CA VAL A 74 -5.61 2.92 -7.80
C VAL A 74 -6.75 3.31 -8.73
N LYS A 75 -7.91 3.63 -8.17
CA LYS A 75 -9.06 4.05 -8.96
C LYS A 75 -8.77 5.32 -9.75
N LYS A 76 -8.10 6.30 -9.14
CA LYS A 76 -7.72 7.53 -9.84
C LYS A 76 -6.81 7.25 -11.01
N ILE A 77 -5.81 6.41 -10.82
CA ILE A 77 -4.87 6.04 -11.88
C ILE A 77 -5.59 5.34 -13.01
N ARG A 78 -6.50 4.46 -12.70
CA ARG A 78 -7.28 3.73 -13.69
C ARG A 78 -8.14 4.68 -14.53
N GLU A 79 -8.81 5.62 -13.88
CA GLU A 79 -9.63 6.62 -14.57
C GLU A 79 -8.77 7.52 -15.47
N ASP A 80 -7.62 7.93 -14.98
CA ASP A 80 -6.69 8.75 -15.76
C ASP A 80 -6.11 7.97 -16.93
N SER A 81 -5.82 6.69 -16.74
CA SER A 81 -5.33 5.83 -17.84
C SER A 81 -6.38 5.68 -18.93
N ASP A 82 -7.62 5.45 -18.55
CA ASP A 82 -8.73 5.32 -19.51
C ASP A 82 -8.90 6.60 -20.29
N ARG A 83 -8.80 7.74 -19.64
CA ARG A 83 -8.88 9.05 -20.28
C ARG A 83 -7.73 9.28 -21.25
N PHE A 84 -6.53 8.89 -20.84
CA PHE A 84 -5.36 9.02 -21.69
C PHE A 84 -5.51 8.23 -22.98
N TYR A 85 -5.98 6.99 -22.91
CA TYR A 85 -6.27 6.17 -24.09
C TYR A 85 -7.30 6.84 -24.97
N SER A 86 -8.38 7.33 -24.39
CA SER A 86 -9.46 7.97 -25.12
C SER A 86 -8.99 9.25 -25.83
N ASP A 87 -8.26 10.11 -25.11
CA ASP A 87 -7.84 11.41 -25.62
C ASP A 87 -6.77 11.30 -26.70
N ASN A 88 -5.92 10.29 -26.63
CA ASN A 88 -4.79 10.19 -27.54
C ASN A 88 -4.99 9.17 -28.64
N ASN A 89 -6.01 8.34 -28.55
CA ASN A 89 -6.31 7.33 -29.56
C ASN A 89 -5.08 6.49 -29.91
N ILE A 90 -4.31 6.10 -28.90
CA ILE A 90 -3.08 5.34 -29.09
C ILE A 90 -3.38 3.86 -28.86
N GLU A 91 -2.84 3.01 -29.73
CA GLU A 91 -3.03 1.57 -29.64
C GLU A 91 -1.83 0.93 -28.95
N PHE A 92 -1.88 0.89 -27.61
CA PHE A 92 -0.80 0.33 -26.84
C PHE A 92 -0.74 -1.18 -26.86
N ASP A 93 -1.81 -1.81 -27.18
CA ASP A 93 -1.93 -3.27 -27.24
C ASP A 93 -1.15 -3.89 -28.40
N ARG A 94 -0.51 -3.09 -29.19
CA ARG A 94 0.26 -3.57 -30.34
C ARG A 94 1.72 -3.85 -30.03
N TYR A 95 2.09 -3.67 -28.81
CA TYR A 95 3.46 -3.94 -28.44
C TYR A 95 3.68 -5.40 -28.09
#